data_2aac745fdb35bc5f9246c8ebdd183429
#
_entry.id   2aac745fdb35bc5f9246c8ebdd183429
#
_cell.length_a   1.000
_cell.length_b   1.000
_cell.length_c   1.000
_cell.angle_alpha   90.00
_cell.angle_beta   90.00
_cell.angle_gamma   90.00
#
_symmetry.space_group_name_H-M   'P 1'
#
loop_
_entity.id
_entity.type
_entity.pdbx_description
1 polymer ?
#
loop_
_entity_poly.entity_id
_entity_poly.type
_entity_poly.pdbx_seq_one_letter_code
_entity_poly.pdbx_strand_id
1 'polypeptide(L)'
;PVKRLTHQPIRQQFAVAFRYDVHFTEQLFHSENSLLADVIAADGEAGPKKVMVVIDDGLLAFHPHLLTQIQAYGQCHSRVLTLTSTVPVRGGEASKNDAGLIEQLQRSMDEVGLCRHSYVIGIGGGAVLDMVGYAAATAHRGIRLIRVPTTVLAQNDSGGGVTNSINASGQKKLLRTFSLSYAGLQ
;
A
#
# COMPACT_ATOMS: atom_id res chain seq x y z
N PRO A 1 -50.72 -22.63 23.34
CA PRO A 1 -50.41 -21.79 22.18
C PRO A 1 -49.15 -20.99 22.47
N VAL A 2 -48.06 -21.34 21.77
CA VAL A 2 -46.79 -20.61 21.86
C VAL A 2 -46.97 -19.27 21.13
N LYS A 3 -46.92 -18.15 21.87
CA LYS A 3 -46.90 -16.82 21.27
C LYS A 3 -45.64 -16.72 20.41
N ARG A 4 -45.80 -16.65 19.10
CA ARG A 4 -44.73 -16.26 18.19
C ARG A 4 -44.32 -14.81 18.53
N LEU A 5 -43.19 -14.66 19.15
CA LEU A 5 -42.53 -13.35 19.27
C LEU A 5 -42.09 -12.94 17.86
N THR A 6 -42.77 -11.99 17.27
CA THR A 6 -42.35 -11.36 16.03
C THR A 6 -41.26 -10.37 16.35
N HIS A 7 -40.02 -10.85 16.31
CA HIS A 7 -38.86 -9.95 16.42
C HIS A 7 -38.73 -9.17 15.10
N GLN A 8 -38.99 -7.88 15.14
CA GLN A 8 -38.64 -7.03 14.01
C GLN A 8 -37.12 -6.83 13.96
N PRO A 9 -36.51 -6.96 12.79
CA PRO A 9 -35.05 -6.72 12.66
C PRO A 9 -34.71 -5.26 12.93
N ILE A 10 -33.65 -5.04 13.65
CA ILE A 10 -33.02 -3.70 13.76
C ILE A 10 -32.28 -3.43 12.44
N ARG A 11 -32.77 -2.49 11.67
CA ARG A 11 -32.11 -2.06 10.45
C ARG A 11 -31.09 -0.99 10.77
N GLN A 12 -29.83 -1.25 10.40
CA GLN A 12 -28.75 -0.28 10.51
C GLN A 12 -28.33 0.10 9.08
N GLN A 13 -28.15 1.40 8.86
CA GLN A 13 -27.64 1.94 7.61
C GLN A 13 -26.63 3.02 7.94
N PHE A 14 -25.44 2.92 7.37
CA PHE A 14 -24.41 3.93 7.49
C PHE A 14 -23.70 4.13 6.15
N ALA A 15 -23.17 5.33 5.92
CA ALA A 15 -22.33 5.65 4.77
C ALA A 15 -20.96 6.05 5.28
N VAL A 16 -19.92 5.56 4.64
CA VAL A 16 -18.54 5.95 4.92
C VAL A 16 -18.00 6.70 3.71
N ALA A 17 -17.70 7.99 3.91
CA ALA A 17 -17.06 8.80 2.90
C ALA A 17 -15.55 8.54 2.92
N PHE A 18 -14.98 8.26 1.76
CA PHE A 18 -13.54 8.13 1.56
C PHE A 18 -13.01 9.28 0.73
N ARG A 19 -11.83 9.74 1.09
CA ARG A 19 -11.06 10.71 0.32
C ARG A 19 -9.60 10.26 0.30
N TYR A 20 -8.98 10.32 -0.87
CA TYR A 20 -7.54 10.21 -1.03
C TYR A 20 -7.10 11.16 -2.14
N ASP A 21 -5.89 11.65 -2.02
CA ASP A 21 -5.34 12.61 -2.97
C ASP A 21 -4.30 11.91 -3.86
N VAL A 22 -4.26 12.27 -5.13
CA VAL A 22 -3.22 11.87 -6.08
C VAL A 22 -2.36 13.10 -6.34
N HIS A 23 -1.07 12.98 -6.01
CA HIS A 23 -0.09 14.05 -6.17
C HIS A 23 0.85 13.72 -7.32
N PHE A 24 1.23 14.73 -8.07
CA PHE A 24 2.21 14.63 -9.14
C PHE A 24 3.52 15.25 -8.67
N THR A 25 4.62 14.52 -8.83
CA THR A 25 5.93 14.97 -8.36
C THR A 25 7.05 14.36 -9.18
N GLU A 26 8.22 14.97 -9.12
CA GLU A 26 9.47 14.44 -9.64
C GLU A 26 10.41 14.16 -8.47
N GLN A 27 11.31 13.19 -8.64
CA GLN A 27 12.35 12.88 -7.66
C GLN A 27 11.82 12.69 -6.24
N LEU A 28 10.78 11.87 -6.08
CA LEU A 28 10.04 11.66 -4.82
C LEU A 28 10.96 11.43 -3.60
N PHE A 29 12.06 10.71 -3.77
CA PHE A 29 13.02 10.39 -2.69
C PHE A 29 14.24 11.32 -2.65
N HIS A 30 14.17 12.48 -3.28
CA HIS A 30 15.17 13.52 -3.07
C HIS A 30 15.00 14.15 -1.67
N SER A 31 16.09 14.40 -0.96
CA SER A 31 16.05 14.88 0.42
C SER A 31 15.28 16.21 0.61
N GLU A 32 15.26 17.05 -0.41
CA GLU A 32 14.53 18.33 -0.40
C GLU A 32 13.06 18.21 -0.83
N ASN A 33 12.63 17.04 -1.33
CA ASN A 33 11.23 16.80 -1.68
C ASN A 33 10.46 16.38 -0.41
N SER A 34 9.68 17.29 0.16
CA SER A 34 8.92 17.01 1.39
C SER A 34 7.61 16.26 1.16
N LEU A 35 7.16 16.08 -0.09
CA LEU A 35 5.80 15.63 -0.40
C LEU A 35 5.40 14.33 0.32
N LEU A 36 6.23 13.29 0.26
CA LEU A 36 5.92 12.02 0.92
C LEU A 36 5.84 12.19 2.45
N ALA A 37 6.76 12.97 3.03
CA ALA A 37 6.74 13.27 4.46
C ALA A 37 5.49 14.08 4.84
N ASP A 38 5.11 15.07 4.03
CA ASP A 38 3.90 15.89 4.26
C ASP A 38 2.62 15.05 4.18
N VAL A 39 2.54 14.15 3.21
CA VAL A 39 1.43 13.20 3.07
C VAL A 39 1.31 12.30 4.31
N ILE A 40 2.42 11.78 4.82
CA ILE A 40 2.43 10.95 6.02
C ILE A 40 2.09 11.77 7.27
N ALA A 41 2.59 13.00 7.39
CA ALA A 41 2.32 13.88 8.52
C ALA A 41 0.87 14.37 8.58
N ALA A 42 0.17 14.40 7.43
CA ALA A 42 -1.22 14.85 7.33
C ALA A 42 -2.24 13.94 8.06
N ASP A 43 -1.81 12.78 8.58
CA ASP A 43 -2.69 11.90 9.37
C ASP A 43 -3.05 12.47 10.75
N GLY A 44 -2.40 13.55 11.18
CA GLY A 44 -2.67 14.25 12.44
C GLY A 44 -2.19 13.51 13.69
N GLU A 45 -1.56 12.35 13.57
CA GLU A 45 -1.07 11.59 14.71
C GLU A 45 0.37 12.00 15.08
N ALA A 46 0.69 12.06 16.35
CA ALA A 46 2.01 12.44 16.83
C ALA A 46 3.09 11.36 16.58
N GLY A 47 4.32 11.83 16.37
CA GLY A 47 5.52 10.97 16.26
C GLY A 47 5.73 10.33 14.90
N PRO A 48 6.92 9.74 14.69
CA PRO A 48 7.28 9.14 13.43
C PRO A 48 6.48 7.85 13.16
N LYS A 49 6.03 7.69 11.92
CA LYS A 49 5.28 6.52 11.46
C LYS A 49 6.20 5.46 10.91
N LYS A 50 5.96 4.22 11.25
CA LYS A 50 6.65 3.09 10.61
C LYS A 50 6.26 3.00 9.15
N VAL A 51 7.25 2.90 8.29
CA VAL A 51 7.10 2.80 6.83
C VAL A 51 7.89 1.62 6.30
N MET A 52 7.23 0.74 5.58
CA MET A 52 7.85 -0.32 4.80
C MET A 52 7.73 0.02 3.32
N VAL A 53 8.81 -0.13 2.57
CA VAL A 53 8.80 0.06 1.11
C VAL A 53 8.85 -1.30 0.44
N VAL A 54 7.95 -1.54 -0.52
CA VAL A 54 7.98 -2.71 -1.40
C VAL A 54 8.18 -2.22 -2.82
N ILE A 55 9.22 -2.69 -3.48
CA ILE A 55 9.67 -2.17 -4.76
C ILE A 55 9.82 -3.27 -5.81
N ASP A 56 9.37 -2.99 -7.02
CA ASP A 56 9.65 -3.83 -8.20
C ASP A 56 11.16 -3.92 -8.44
N ASP A 57 11.72 -5.12 -8.36
CA ASP A 57 13.17 -5.37 -8.51
C ASP A 57 13.69 -4.99 -9.91
N GLY A 58 12.84 -5.06 -10.92
CA GLY A 58 13.16 -4.62 -12.27
C GLY A 58 13.55 -3.14 -12.36
N LEU A 59 13.08 -2.30 -11.44
CA LEU A 59 13.45 -0.88 -11.40
C LEU A 59 14.91 -0.66 -10.97
N LEU A 60 15.44 -1.56 -10.15
CA LEU A 60 16.79 -1.40 -9.58
C LEU A 60 17.88 -1.51 -10.64
N ALA A 61 17.61 -2.23 -11.74
CA ALA A 61 18.53 -2.30 -12.87
C ALA A 61 18.70 -0.94 -13.59
N PHE A 62 17.63 -0.15 -13.62
CA PHE A 62 17.60 1.18 -14.28
C PHE A 62 17.87 2.32 -13.31
N HIS A 63 17.64 2.10 -12.01
CA HIS A 63 17.82 3.09 -10.95
C HIS A 63 18.68 2.53 -9.81
N PRO A 64 20.00 2.32 -10.03
CA PRO A 64 20.88 1.63 -9.07
C PRO A 64 21.03 2.37 -7.74
N HIS A 65 20.76 3.66 -7.70
CA HIS A 65 20.84 4.48 -6.48
C HIS A 65 19.52 4.59 -5.71
N LEU A 66 18.43 4.02 -6.23
CA LEU A 66 17.10 4.21 -5.66
C LEU A 66 16.98 3.72 -4.21
N LEU A 67 17.55 2.56 -3.88
CA LEU A 67 17.54 2.05 -2.50
C LEU A 67 18.29 2.99 -1.54
N THR A 68 19.42 3.51 -1.97
CA THR A 68 20.22 4.47 -1.18
C THR A 68 19.47 5.79 -1.00
N GLN A 69 18.78 6.25 -2.04
CA GLN A 69 17.94 7.45 -1.98
C GLN A 69 16.77 7.27 -1.01
N ILE A 70 16.08 6.12 -1.03
CA ILE A 70 15.01 5.80 -0.08
C ILE A 70 15.53 5.81 1.36
N GLN A 71 16.70 5.21 1.61
CA GLN A 71 17.32 5.20 2.94
C GLN A 71 17.71 6.61 3.40
N ALA A 72 18.34 7.40 2.54
CA ALA A 72 18.71 8.80 2.83
C ALA A 72 17.47 9.65 3.11
N TYR A 73 16.40 9.46 2.33
CA TYR A 73 15.10 10.12 2.54
C TYR A 73 14.53 9.81 3.93
N GLY A 74 14.52 8.53 4.32
CA GLY A 74 14.06 8.12 5.64
C GLY A 74 14.87 8.75 6.79
N GLN A 75 16.18 8.91 6.61
CA GLN A 75 17.04 9.60 7.58
C GLN A 75 16.74 11.10 7.68
N CYS A 76 16.62 11.78 6.53
CA CYS A 76 16.30 13.21 6.46
C CYS A 76 14.95 13.53 7.13
N HIS A 77 13.95 12.68 6.91
CA HIS A 77 12.59 12.88 7.41
C HIS A 77 12.27 12.04 8.67
N SER A 78 13.28 11.68 9.47
CA SER A 78 13.15 10.79 10.63
C SER A 78 12.22 11.29 11.74
N ARG A 79 11.88 12.57 11.74
CA ARG A 79 10.86 13.14 12.65
C ARG A 79 9.43 12.76 12.26
N VAL A 80 9.20 12.40 11.00
CA VAL A 80 7.87 12.08 10.43
C VAL A 80 7.72 10.60 10.18
N LEU A 81 8.76 9.94 9.67
CA LEU A 81 8.71 8.54 9.31
C LEU A 81 9.94 7.76 9.78
N THR A 82 9.74 6.51 10.11
CA THR A 82 10.79 5.53 10.39
C THR A 82 10.74 4.45 9.33
N LEU A 83 11.72 4.44 8.43
CA LEU A 83 11.86 3.38 7.43
C LEU A 83 12.25 2.08 8.15
N THR A 84 11.37 1.09 8.14
CA THR A 84 11.59 -0.20 8.81
C THR A 84 12.31 -1.20 7.91
N SER A 85 11.93 -1.25 6.65
CA SER A 85 12.53 -2.14 5.65
C SER A 85 12.22 -1.68 4.23
N THR A 86 13.06 -2.12 3.29
CA THR A 86 12.81 -2.02 1.85
C THR A 86 12.93 -3.41 1.25
N VAL A 87 11.84 -3.91 0.65
CA VAL A 87 11.71 -5.27 0.14
C VAL A 87 11.59 -5.25 -1.38
N PRO A 88 12.62 -5.66 -2.11
CA PRO A 88 12.49 -5.89 -3.54
C PRO A 88 11.59 -7.11 -3.80
N VAL A 89 10.70 -6.99 -4.76
CA VAL A 89 9.83 -8.07 -5.21
C VAL A 89 9.88 -8.20 -6.73
N ARG A 90 9.72 -9.40 -7.22
CA ARG A 90 9.66 -9.63 -8.67
C ARG A 90 8.43 -8.96 -9.25
N GLY A 91 8.63 -8.13 -10.28
CA GLY A 91 7.56 -7.49 -11.02
C GLY A 91 6.88 -8.40 -12.05
N GLY A 92 5.93 -7.82 -12.77
CA GLY A 92 5.18 -8.46 -13.84
C GLY A 92 3.94 -9.23 -13.38
N GLU A 93 3.08 -9.61 -14.32
CA GLU A 93 1.77 -10.22 -14.03
C GLU A 93 1.90 -11.58 -13.31
N ALA A 94 3.05 -12.27 -13.46
CA ALA A 94 3.32 -13.53 -12.77
C ALA A 94 3.34 -13.38 -11.24
N SER A 95 3.71 -12.22 -10.71
CA SER A 95 3.72 -11.96 -9.26
C SER A 95 2.32 -12.02 -8.62
N LYS A 96 1.26 -11.74 -9.39
CA LYS A 96 -0.14 -11.88 -8.93
C LYS A 96 -0.57 -13.33 -8.71
N ASN A 97 0.17 -14.31 -9.25
CA ASN A 97 -0.10 -15.74 -9.09
C ASN A 97 0.64 -16.35 -7.90
N ASP A 98 1.52 -15.58 -7.26
CA ASP A 98 2.39 -16.08 -6.20
C ASP A 98 1.77 -15.80 -4.82
N ALA A 99 0.99 -16.77 -4.32
CA ALA A 99 0.43 -16.69 -2.98
C ALA A 99 1.51 -16.69 -1.89
N GLY A 100 2.66 -17.35 -2.14
CA GLY A 100 3.79 -17.37 -1.21
C GLY A 100 4.41 -15.99 -1.02
N LEU A 101 4.47 -15.18 -2.08
CA LEU A 101 4.98 -13.81 -2.01
C LEU A 101 4.07 -12.90 -1.16
N ILE A 102 2.76 -13.07 -1.25
CA ILE A 102 1.80 -12.32 -0.42
C ILE A 102 1.98 -12.69 1.05
N GLU A 103 2.05 -13.97 1.36
CA GLU A 103 2.28 -14.45 2.72
C GLU A 103 3.63 -13.95 3.26
N GLN A 104 4.68 -13.98 2.44
CA GLN A 104 5.99 -13.44 2.80
C GLN A 104 5.92 -11.94 3.12
N LEU A 105 5.23 -11.14 2.31
CA LEU A 105 5.05 -9.72 2.58
C LEU A 105 4.29 -9.47 3.88
N GLN A 106 3.21 -10.21 4.13
CA GLN A 106 2.44 -10.09 5.37
C GLN A 106 3.29 -10.46 6.59
N ARG A 107 4.09 -11.53 6.50
CA ARG A 107 5.04 -11.92 7.55
C ARG A 107 6.09 -10.83 7.79
N SER A 108 6.65 -10.26 6.73
CA SER A 108 7.61 -9.14 6.85
C SER A 108 6.98 -7.90 7.49
N MET A 109 5.71 -7.60 7.19
CA MET A 109 4.97 -6.51 7.85
C MET A 109 4.81 -6.75 9.35
N ASP A 110 4.51 -8.01 9.75
CA ASP A 110 4.39 -8.42 11.16
C ASP A 110 5.73 -8.36 11.89
N GLU A 111 6.80 -8.92 11.31
CA GLU A 111 8.14 -8.94 11.87
C GLU A 111 8.69 -7.54 12.20
N VAL A 112 8.43 -6.55 11.35
CA VAL A 112 8.82 -5.16 11.62
C VAL A 112 7.81 -4.40 12.47
N GLY A 113 6.74 -5.07 12.88
CA GLY A 113 5.70 -4.55 13.78
C GLY A 113 4.91 -3.41 13.15
N LEU A 114 4.48 -3.54 11.88
CA LEU A 114 3.54 -2.62 11.28
C LEU A 114 2.15 -2.82 11.89
N CYS A 115 1.36 -1.76 11.91
CA CYS A 115 -0.01 -1.78 12.39
C CYS A 115 -0.89 -0.85 11.51
N ARG A 116 -2.16 -0.71 11.83
CA ARG A 116 -3.10 0.15 11.09
C ARG A 116 -2.68 1.63 11.01
N HIS A 117 -1.75 2.08 11.84
CA HIS A 117 -1.19 3.44 11.85
C HIS A 117 0.12 3.55 11.08
N SER A 118 0.59 2.44 10.53
CA SER A 118 1.81 2.35 9.72
C SER A 118 1.49 2.48 8.24
N TYR A 119 2.53 2.63 7.43
CA TYR A 119 2.40 2.76 5.98
C TYR A 119 3.19 1.69 5.24
N VAL A 120 2.61 1.20 4.17
CA VAL A 120 3.32 0.44 3.14
C VAL A 120 3.34 1.29 1.88
N ILE A 121 4.53 1.48 1.31
CA ILE A 121 4.71 2.18 0.04
C ILE A 121 4.99 1.13 -1.03
N GLY A 122 4.08 0.99 -1.98
CA GLY A 122 4.26 0.13 -3.15
C GLY A 122 4.82 0.93 -4.32
N ILE A 123 5.98 0.52 -4.85
CA ILE A 123 6.64 1.16 -5.99
C ILE A 123 6.74 0.16 -7.13
N GLY A 124 6.06 0.42 -8.24
CA GLY A 124 6.10 -0.49 -9.38
C GLY A 124 4.96 -0.33 -10.37
N GLY A 125 4.84 -1.29 -11.27
CA GLY A 125 3.73 -1.40 -12.19
C GLY A 125 2.45 -1.93 -11.51
N GLY A 126 1.33 -1.95 -12.25
CA GLY A 126 0.02 -2.33 -11.71
C GLY A 126 -0.02 -3.68 -11.00
N ALA A 127 0.77 -4.66 -11.46
CA ALA A 127 0.81 -5.98 -10.82
C ALA A 127 1.40 -5.92 -9.41
N VAL A 128 2.51 -5.20 -9.22
CA VAL A 128 3.14 -5.00 -7.92
C VAL A 128 2.23 -4.19 -7.01
N LEU A 129 1.64 -3.09 -7.53
CA LEU A 129 0.74 -2.24 -6.74
C LEU A 129 -0.49 -3.00 -6.24
N ASP A 130 -1.08 -3.85 -7.07
CA ASP A 130 -2.22 -4.70 -6.67
C ASP A 130 -1.83 -5.74 -5.61
N MET A 131 -0.71 -6.42 -5.80
CA MET A 131 -0.21 -7.43 -4.87
C MET A 131 0.12 -6.82 -3.50
N VAL A 132 0.88 -5.71 -3.49
CA VAL A 132 1.23 -4.98 -2.26
C VAL A 132 -0.02 -4.45 -1.58
N GLY A 133 -0.94 -3.88 -2.35
CA GLY A 133 -2.21 -3.38 -1.84
C GLY A 133 -3.07 -4.47 -1.23
N TYR A 134 -3.11 -5.67 -1.84
CA TYR A 134 -3.82 -6.81 -1.27
C TYR A 134 -3.17 -7.26 0.05
N ALA A 135 -1.84 -7.41 0.08
CA ALA A 135 -1.11 -7.80 1.29
C ALA A 135 -1.34 -6.81 2.43
N ALA A 136 -1.24 -5.49 2.16
CA ALA A 136 -1.47 -4.44 3.15
C ALA A 136 -2.93 -4.40 3.64
N ALA A 137 -3.91 -4.55 2.74
CA ALA A 137 -5.33 -4.51 3.09
C ALA A 137 -5.77 -5.69 3.96
N THR A 138 -5.12 -6.85 3.82
CA THR A 138 -5.46 -8.09 4.54
C THR A 138 -4.60 -8.33 5.78
N ALA A 139 -3.56 -7.53 6.00
CA ALA A 139 -2.73 -7.56 7.21
C ALA A 139 -3.29 -6.61 8.29
N HIS A 140 -3.26 -7.00 9.57
CA HIS A 140 -3.52 -6.16 10.75
C HIS A 140 -4.78 -5.24 10.66
N ARG A 141 -5.87 -5.70 10.06
CA ARG A 141 -7.12 -4.92 9.80
C ARG A 141 -6.96 -3.82 8.75
N GLY A 142 -5.94 -3.91 7.92
CA GLY A 142 -5.58 -2.93 6.90
C GLY A 142 -4.48 -1.98 7.36
N ILE A 143 -3.35 -2.02 6.63
CA ILE A 143 -2.23 -1.08 6.77
C ILE A 143 -2.41 -0.02 5.68
N ARG A 144 -2.11 1.23 5.98
CA ARG A 144 -2.23 2.34 5.03
C ARG A 144 -1.29 2.14 3.85
N LEU A 145 -1.81 2.27 2.64
CA LEU A 145 -1.08 2.07 1.39
C LEU A 145 -0.84 3.41 0.69
N ILE A 146 0.42 3.67 0.32
CA ILE A 146 0.80 4.73 -0.61
C ILE A 146 1.29 4.06 -1.88
N ARG A 147 0.74 4.47 -3.02
CA ARG A 147 1.09 3.92 -4.33
C ARG A 147 2.00 4.87 -5.09
N VAL A 148 3.07 4.32 -5.63
CA VAL A 148 4.03 5.01 -6.51
C VAL A 148 4.09 4.24 -7.83
N PRO A 149 3.19 4.55 -8.77
CA PRO A 149 3.15 3.88 -10.06
C PRO A 149 4.33 4.29 -10.95
N THR A 150 5.01 3.31 -11.51
CA THR A 150 6.22 3.51 -12.33
C THR A 150 6.02 3.23 -13.82
N THR A 151 4.79 2.89 -14.22
CA THR A 151 4.45 2.68 -15.64
C THR A 151 3.29 3.57 -16.03
N VAL A 152 3.24 4.01 -17.28
CA VAL A 152 2.14 4.85 -17.81
C VAL A 152 0.78 4.20 -17.58
N LEU A 153 0.68 2.88 -17.79
CA LEU A 153 -0.57 2.16 -17.56
C LEU A 153 -0.98 2.20 -16.08
N ALA A 154 -0.03 2.02 -15.16
CA ALA A 154 -0.32 2.04 -13.73
C ALA A 154 -0.68 3.45 -13.24
N GLN A 155 -0.10 4.50 -13.80
CA GLN A 155 -0.48 5.89 -13.50
C GLN A 155 -1.95 6.17 -13.85
N ASN A 156 -2.41 5.64 -14.98
CA ASN A 156 -3.77 5.87 -15.46
C ASN A 156 -4.83 4.95 -14.83
N ASP A 157 -4.45 3.84 -14.19
CA ASP A 157 -5.36 2.83 -13.64
C ASP A 157 -5.03 2.50 -12.17
N SER A 158 -4.05 1.65 -11.95
CA SER A 158 -3.76 1.09 -10.62
C SER A 158 -3.26 2.12 -9.61
N GLY A 159 -2.67 3.23 -10.05
CA GLY A 159 -2.21 4.32 -9.18
C GLY A 159 -3.35 5.01 -8.44
N GLY A 160 -4.54 5.08 -9.06
CA GLY A 160 -5.76 5.65 -8.48
C GLY A 160 -6.84 4.63 -8.15
N GLY A 161 -6.56 3.33 -8.29
CA GLY A 161 -7.55 2.28 -8.12
C GLY A 161 -8.03 2.10 -6.68
N VAL A 162 -9.29 1.71 -6.54
CA VAL A 162 -9.95 1.44 -5.22
C VAL A 162 -9.99 -0.04 -4.89
N THR A 163 -9.50 -0.89 -5.77
CA THR A 163 -9.48 -2.34 -5.58
C THR A 163 -8.07 -2.88 -5.76
N ASN A 164 -7.75 -3.90 -5.00
CA ASN A 164 -6.53 -4.68 -5.17
C ASN A 164 -6.92 -6.10 -5.55
N SER A 165 -6.33 -6.66 -6.59
CA SER A 165 -6.68 -7.98 -7.08
C SER A 165 -5.46 -8.86 -7.26
N ILE A 166 -5.61 -10.12 -6.86
CA ILE A 166 -4.63 -11.16 -7.09
C ILE A 166 -5.28 -12.33 -7.83
N ASN A 167 -4.47 -13.12 -8.48
CA ASN A 167 -4.91 -14.34 -9.14
C ASN A 167 -4.80 -15.50 -8.13
N ALA A 168 -5.75 -16.42 -8.18
CA ALA A 168 -5.73 -17.63 -7.37
C ALA A 168 -6.28 -18.79 -8.15
N SER A 169 -5.81 -20.01 -7.87
CA SER A 169 -6.28 -21.25 -8.49
C SER A 169 -6.35 -21.21 -10.04
N GLY A 170 -5.38 -20.52 -10.67
CA GLY A 170 -5.34 -20.38 -12.13
C GLY A 170 -6.35 -19.40 -12.72
N GLN A 171 -7.16 -18.70 -11.89
CA GLN A 171 -8.12 -17.70 -12.33
C GLN A 171 -7.61 -16.28 -12.08
N LYS A 172 -7.73 -15.42 -13.11
CA LYS A 172 -7.37 -14.01 -13.00
C LYS A 172 -8.33 -13.26 -12.09
N LYS A 173 -7.79 -12.41 -11.22
CA LYS A 173 -8.55 -11.49 -10.35
C LYS A 173 -9.60 -12.21 -9.48
N LEU A 174 -9.33 -13.45 -9.05
CA LEU A 174 -10.28 -14.24 -8.26
C LEU A 174 -10.46 -13.65 -6.86
N LEU A 175 -9.37 -13.22 -6.22
CA LEU A 175 -9.40 -12.61 -4.90
C LEU A 175 -9.22 -11.09 -5.05
N ARG A 176 -10.13 -10.34 -4.45
CA ARG A 176 -10.12 -8.87 -4.47
C ARG A 176 -10.38 -8.31 -3.09
N THR A 177 -9.74 -7.20 -2.79
CA THR A 177 -10.10 -6.35 -1.67
C THR A 177 -10.63 -5.02 -2.19
N PHE A 178 -11.63 -4.48 -1.53
CA PHE A 178 -12.01 -3.09 -1.69
C PHE A 178 -11.29 -2.30 -0.59
N SER A 179 -10.19 -1.70 -0.93
CA SER A 179 -9.37 -0.92 0.00
C SER A 179 -8.79 0.26 -0.74
N LEU A 180 -9.15 1.44 -0.28
CA LEU A 180 -8.61 2.68 -0.83
C LEU A 180 -7.15 2.84 -0.43
N SER A 181 -6.37 3.40 -1.35
CA SER A 181 -5.04 3.89 -1.03
C SER A 181 -5.15 5.09 -0.08
N TYR A 182 -4.15 5.30 0.75
CA TYR A 182 -4.04 6.51 1.55
C TYR A 182 -3.68 7.71 0.67
N ALA A 183 -2.74 7.51 -0.26
CA ALA A 183 -2.39 8.47 -1.31
C ALA A 183 -1.81 7.76 -2.54
N GLY A 184 -1.85 8.45 -3.69
CA GLY A 184 -1.09 8.16 -4.90
C GLY A 184 -0.05 9.23 -5.14
N LEU A 185 1.21 8.85 -5.43
CA LEU A 185 2.30 9.75 -5.75
C LEU A 185 2.82 9.40 -7.15
N GLN A 186 2.58 10.28 -8.12
CA GLN A 186 2.88 10.07 -9.55
C GLN A 186 3.95 11.04 -10.02
#